data_adf5278a5290b747b420145bf368fdd1
#
_entry.id   adf5278a5290b747b420145bf368fdd1
#
_cell.length_a   1.000
_cell.length_b   1.000
_cell.length_c   1.000
_cell.angle_alpha   90.00
_cell.angle_beta   90.00
_cell.angle_gamma   90.00
#
_symmetry.space_group_name_H-M   'P 1'
#
loop_
_entity.id
_entity.type
_entity.pdbx_description
1 polymer ?
#
loop_
_entity_poly.entity_id
_entity_poly.type
_entity_poly.pdbx_seq_one_letter_code
_entity_poly.pdbx_strand_id
1 'polypeptide(L)'
;ALMDIDNALAPEFILAKKDHWLDKPWRGQSNNSVLFWQKPKRLELEGIFAKMVEGGGSEPGFINGESAKRRAPWFQGVNPCAEILLGGEGSFCNLVEIDLSKFGMHNPRVLQVMRLVARANYRQTCVDFRDGVLQPSWHETNDYLRLMGVGITGIAAANPSREYLEALRAAAHDAAREMADELGLPYAKAVTTVKPSGTLSKVMSTTEGVHKPLGKYIFNNVKFSIHDPLVPALATAGYRNFKDPYDDDSVIVTFPVANETVKFDVVDGVEVNIESAVDQ
;
A
#
# COMPACT_ATOMS: atom_id res chain seq x y z
N ALA A 1 -2.69 -6.25 -11.80
CA ALA A 1 -2.06 -7.13 -12.80
C ALA A 1 -0.61 -6.73 -13.02
N LEU A 2 0.25 -7.67 -13.36
CA LEU A 2 1.67 -7.48 -13.66
C LEU A 2 1.96 -7.98 -15.07
N MET A 3 2.65 -7.18 -15.87
CA MET A 3 3.02 -7.51 -17.25
C MET A 3 4.52 -7.29 -17.43
N ASP A 4 5.20 -8.29 -17.98
CA ASP A 4 6.59 -8.12 -18.42
C ASP A 4 6.64 -7.09 -19.56
N ILE A 5 7.56 -6.12 -19.48
CA ILE A 5 7.65 -5.06 -20.51
C ILE A 5 8.03 -5.60 -21.89
N ASP A 6 8.76 -6.72 -21.91
CA ASP A 6 9.18 -7.38 -23.16
C ASP A 6 8.08 -8.27 -23.77
N ASN A 7 6.92 -8.39 -23.10
CA ASN A 7 5.78 -9.11 -23.66
C ASN A 7 5.17 -8.33 -24.82
N ALA A 8 4.81 -9.04 -25.90
CA ALA A 8 4.20 -8.43 -27.10
C ALA A 8 2.90 -7.65 -26.80
N LEU A 9 2.19 -8.01 -25.73
CA LEU A 9 0.96 -7.33 -25.29
C LEU A 9 1.22 -6.14 -24.35
N ALA A 10 2.47 -5.84 -23.99
CA ALA A 10 2.77 -4.74 -23.07
C ALA A 10 2.25 -3.37 -23.58
N PRO A 11 2.32 -3.01 -24.88
CA PRO A 11 1.77 -1.76 -25.37
C PRO A 11 0.25 -1.64 -25.20
N GLU A 12 -0.49 -2.73 -25.34
CA GLU A 12 -1.93 -2.80 -25.09
C GLU A 12 -2.23 -2.74 -23.58
N PHE A 13 -1.44 -3.44 -22.78
CA PHE A 13 -1.57 -3.46 -21.35
C PHE A 13 -1.38 -2.07 -20.70
N ILE A 14 -0.45 -1.27 -21.20
CA ILE A 14 -0.20 0.11 -20.72
C ILE A 14 -1.46 0.97 -20.94
N LEU A 15 -2.18 0.76 -22.04
CA LEU A 15 -3.42 1.47 -22.38
C LEU A 15 -4.69 0.74 -21.90
N ALA A 16 -4.55 -0.34 -21.12
CA ALA A 16 -5.69 -1.18 -20.75
C ALA A 16 -6.83 -0.46 -20.03
N LYS A 17 -6.52 0.64 -19.35
CA LYS A 17 -7.50 1.47 -18.61
C LYS A 17 -7.92 2.73 -19.36
N LYS A 18 -7.43 2.96 -20.58
CA LYS A 18 -7.94 4.05 -21.42
C LYS A 18 -9.43 3.83 -21.68
N ASP A 19 -10.24 4.81 -21.33
CA ASP A 19 -11.69 4.81 -21.52
C ASP A 19 -12.43 3.56 -20.98
N HIS A 20 -11.82 2.85 -20.02
CA HIS A 20 -12.34 1.57 -19.50
C HIS A 20 -13.75 1.70 -18.87
N TRP A 21 -14.13 2.87 -18.39
CA TRP A 21 -15.46 3.12 -17.81
C TRP A 21 -16.59 3.02 -18.85
N LEU A 22 -16.32 3.12 -20.14
CA LEU A 22 -17.32 3.03 -21.20
C LEU A 22 -17.79 1.59 -21.45
N ASP A 23 -16.85 0.64 -21.53
CA ASP A 23 -17.12 -0.74 -21.95
C ASP A 23 -16.51 -1.84 -21.07
N LYS A 24 -15.55 -1.47 -20.20
CA LYS A 24 -14.78 -2.41 -19.37
C LYS A 24 -14.57 -1.89 -17.93
N PRO A 25 -15.65 -1.48 -17.24
CA PRO A 25 -15.53 -0.81 -15.92
C PRO A 25 -14.81 -1.68 -14.88
N TRP A 26 -14.83 -3.02 -15.00
CA TRP A 26 -14.10 -3.93 -14.12
C TRP A 26 -12.59 -3.74 -14.13
N ARG A 27 -12.00 -3.16 -15.18
CA ARG A 27 -10.57 -2.83 -15.25
C ARG A 27 -10.17 -1.79 -14.20
N GLY A 28 -11.10 -0.97 -13.74
CA GLY A 28 -10.89 -0.04 -12.62
C GLY A 28 -10.58 -0.73 -11.30
N GLN A 29 -10.95 -2.01 -11.13
CA GLN A 29 -10.74 -2.78 -9.91
C GLN A 29 -9.32 -3.37 -9.79
N SER A 30 -8.47 -3.22 -10.81
CA SER A 30 -7.10 -3.73 -10.80
C SER A 30 -6.09 -2.59 -10.65
N ASN A 31 -4.96 -2.87 -10.00
CA ASN A 31 -3.74 -2.08 -10.14
C ASN A 31 -2.85 -2.74 -11.17
N ASN A 32 -2.36 -1.97 -12.14
CA ASN A 32 -1.53 -2.47 -13.23
C ASN A 32 -0.10 -1.98 -13.09
N SER A 33 0.86 -2.89 -13.25
CA SER A 33 2.29 -2.58 -13.20
C SER A 33 3.05 -3.30 -14.32
N VAL A 34 4.10 -2.67 -14.82
CA VAL A 34 5.03 -3.30 -15.76
C VAL A 34 6.32 -3.69 -15.05
N LEU A 35 6.86 -4.84 -15.44
CA LEU A 35 8.05 -5.44 -14.87
C LEU A 35 9.22 -5.25 -15.81
N PHE A 36 10.32 -4.69 -15.31
CA PHE A 36 11.58 -4.52 -16.03
C PHE A 36 12.62 -5.47 -15.44
N TRP A 37 13.18 -6.35 -16.27
CA TRP A 37 14.30 -7.22 -15.90
C TRP A 37 15.65 -6.56 -16.14
N GLN A 38 15.68 -5.50 -16.91
CA GLN A 38 16.86 -4.69 -17.19
C GLN A 38 16.54 -3.20 -16.99
N LYS A 39 17.56 -2.38 -16.76
CA LYS A 39 17.38 -0.94 -16.68
C LYS A 39 16.86 -0.42 -18.01
N PRO A 40 15.67 0.19 -18.08
CA PRO A 40 15.11 0.72 -19.31
C PRO A 40 15.94 1.91 -19.82
N LYS A 41 16.00 2.05 -21.13
CA LYS A 41 16.58 3.24 -21.76
C LYS A 41 15.61 4.41 -21.63
N ARG A 42 16.17 5.63 -21.68
CA ARG A 42 15.36 6.85 -21.59
C ARG A 42 14.26 6.90 -22.64
N LEU A 43 14.56 6.56 -23.88
CA LEU A 43 13.58 6.55 -24.99
C LEU A 43 12.43 5.56 -24.75
N GLU A 44 12.71 4.41 -24.13
CA GLU A 44 11.67 3.42 -23.77
C GLU A 44 10.74 3.99 -22.69
N LEU A 45 11.29 4.65 -21.67
CA LEU A 45 10.49 5.33 -20.64
C LEU A 45 9.66 6.48 -21.22
N GLU A 46 10.24 7.30 -22.08
CA GLU A 46 9.53 8.39 -22.76
C GLU A 46 8.34 7.85 -23.58
N GLY A 47 8.52 6.71 -24.26
CA GLY A 47 7.45 6.03 -24.99
C GLY A 47 6.32 5.50 -24.09
N ILE A 48 6.67 5.00 -22.90
CA ILE A 48 5.69 4.54 -21.89
C ILE A 48 4.94 5.75 -21.32
N PHE A 49 5.65 6.80 -20.94
CA PHE A 49 5.03 8.03 -20.41
C PHE A 49 4.10 8.69 -21.43
N ALA A 50 4.47 8.70 -22.71
CA ALA A 50 3.58 9.20 -23.77
C ALA A 50 2.26 8.40 -23.82
N LYS A 51 2.32 7.07 -23.69
CA LYS A 51 1.11 6.21 -23.61
C LYS A 51 0.31 6.46 -22.34
N MET A 52 0.97 6.68 -21.19
CA MET A 52 0.28 7.02 -19.94
C MET A 52 -0.50 8.34 -20.07
N VAL A 53 0.11 9.35 -20.70
CA VAL A 53 -0.56 10.62 -21.02
C VAL A 53 -1.73 10.39 -21.98
N GLU A 54 -1.55 9.59 -23.02
CA GLU A 54 -2.63 9.20 -23.95
C GLU A 54 -3.78 8.49 -23.23
N GLY A 55 -3.45 7.61 -22.28
CA GLY A 55 -4.41 6.87 -21.47
C GLY A 55 -5.14 7.72 -20.42
N GLY A 56 -4.65 8.94 -20.13
CA GLY A 56 -5.23 9.85 -19.15
C GLY A 56 -5.10 9.40 -17.71
N GLY A 57 -4.20 8.45 -17.40
CA GLY A 57 -4.04 7.84 -16.09
C GLY A 57 -2.61 7.87 -15.55
N SER A 58 -2.44 7.44 -14.31
CA SER A 58 -1.15 7.29 -13.62
C SER A 58 -0.58 5.88 -13.66
N GLU A 59 -1.25 4.95 -14.28
CA GLU A 59 -0.80 3.56 -14.48
C GLU A 59 -0.21 3.35 -15.88
N PRO A 60 0.67 2.36 -16.03
CA PRO A 60 1.07 1.34 -15.06
C PRO A 60 2.11 1.84 -14.05
N GLY A 61 2.18 1.16 -12.88
CA GLY A 61 3.33 1.25 -11.99
C GLY A 61 4.57 0.58 -12.60
N PHE A 62 5.76 0.81 -12.00
CA PHE A 62 7.03 0.28 -12.50
C PHE A 62 7.68 -0.62 -11.45
N ILE A 63 8.02 -1.86 -11.82
CA ILE A 63 8.68 -2.83 -10.95
C ILE A 63 10.06 -3.15 -11.50
N ASN A 64 11.09 -2.98 -10.67
CA ASN A 64 12.44 -3.45 -10.99
C ASN A 64 12.56 -4.93 -10.63
N GLY A 65 12.40 -5.80 -11.64
CA GLY A 65 12.41 -7.25 -11.48
C GLY A 65 13.75 -7.81 -11.03
N GLU A 66 14.86 -7.25 -11.52
CA GLU A 66 16.20 -7.65 -11.09
C GLU A 66 16.41 -7.37 -9.58
N SER A 67 16.07 -6.18 -9.12
CA SER A 67 16.15 -5.85 -7.70
C SER A 67 15.21 -6.67 -6.85
N ALA A 68 13.98 -6.91 -7.33
CA ALA A 68 13.00 -7.75 -6.65
C ALA A 68 13.52 -9.19 -6.50
N LYS A 69 14.05 -9.78 -7.58
CA LYS A 69 14.61 -11.14 -7.57
C LYS A 69 15.84 -11.27 -6.69
N ARG A 70 16.72 -10.26 -6.68
CA ARG A 70 17.90 -10.22 -5.81
C ARG A 70 17.52 -10.17 -4.32
N ARG A 71 16.48 -9.41 -3.97
CA ARG A 71 15.99 -9.28 -2.57
C ARG A 71 15.14 -10.45 -2.14
N ALA A 72 14.40 -11.05 -3.05
CA ALA A 72 13.48 -12.15 -2.85
C ALA A 72 13.69 -13.21 -3.95
N PRO A 73 14.59 -14.18 -3.77
CA PRO A 73 14.86 -15.22 -4.79
C PRO A 73 13.61 -15.99 -5.23
N TRP A 74 12.59 -16.04 -4.41
CA TRP A 74 11.28 -16.63 -4.70
C TRP A 74 10.35 -15.73 -5.55
N PHE A 75 10.72 -14.48 -5.81
CA PHE A 75 9.88 -13.49 -6.47
C PHE A 75 9.30 -13.98 -7.80
N GLN A 76 8.00 -13.91 -7.94
CA GLN A 76 7.23 -14.18 -9.16
C GLN A 76 6.19 -13.10 -9.44
N GLY A 77 5.85 -12.26 -8.45
CA GLY A 77 4.86 -11.21 -8.60
C GLY A 77 4.80 -10.29 -7.39
N VAL A 78 3.84 -9.38 -7.42
CA VAL A 78 3.55 -8.44 -6.33
C VAL A 78 2.06 -8.47 -6.00
N ASN A 79 1.71 -8.03 -4.77
CA ASN A 79 0.33 -7.72 -4.43
C ASN A 79 -0.15 -6.45 -5.19
N PRO A 80 -1.44 -6.11 -5.18
CA PRO A 80 -1.97 -4.97 -5.94
C PRO A 80 -1.26 -3.63 -5.70
N CYS A 81 -0.81 -3.37 -4.46
CA CYS A 81 -0.11 -2.13 -4.10
C CYS A 81 1.41 -2.21 -4.27
N ALA A 82 1.94 -3.36 -4.73
CA ALA A 82 3.36 -3.61 -5.02
C ALA A 82 4.33 -3.54 -3.82
N GLU A 83 3.84 -3.50 -2.58
CA GLU A 83 4.69 -3.46 -1.38
C GLU A 83 5.14 -4.84 -0.91
N ILE A 84 4.55 -5.93 -1.41
CA ILE A 84 4.92 -7.31 -1.06
C ILE A 84 5.41 -8.07 -2.29
N LEU A 85 6.61 -8.63 -2.18
CA LEU A 85 7.19 -9.53 -3.19
C LEU A 85 6.65 -10.93 -2.97
N LEU A 86 5.75 -11.36 -3.84
CA LEU A 86 5.08 -12.65 -3.77
C LEU A 86 5.84 -13.73 -4.54
N GLY A 87 5.64 -14.98 -4.18
CA GLY A 87 6.25 -16.13 -4.86
C GLY A 87 5.29 -17.32 -4.94
N GLY A 88 5.41 -18.11 -6.00
CA GLY A 88 4.57 -19.28 -6.23
C GLY A 88 3.09 -18.95 -6.51
N GLU A 89 2.30 -19.99 -6.64
CA GLU A 89 0.85 -19.89 -6.75
C GLU A 89 0.25 -19.74 -5.35
N GLY A 90 -0.62 -18.75 -5.15
CA GLY A 90 -1.37 -18.60 -3.91
C GLY A 90 -0.60 -18.00 -2.73
N SER A 91 0.25 -17.01 -2.97
CA SER A 91 0.91 -16.25 -1.89
C SER A 91 -0.05 -15.31 -1.18
N PHE A 92 0.17 -15.11 0.13
CA PHE A 92 -0.64 -14.24 0.97
C PHE A 92 0.09 -12.96 1.34
N CYS A 93 -0.69 -11.87 1.43
CA CYS A 93 -0.26 -10.56 1.90
C CYS A 93 -0.83 -10.33 3.30
N ASN A 94 -0.08 -10.70 4.34
CA ASN A 94 -0.46 -10.52 5.74
C ASN A 94 0.10 -9.20 6.24
N LEU A 95 -0.76 -8.19 6.42
CA LEU A 95 -0.36 -6.85 6.79
C LEU A 95 -0.84 -6.47 8.19
N VAL A 96 0.03 -5.80 8.91
CA VAL A 96 -0.28 -5.07 10.15
C VAL A 96 0.43 -3.73 10.10
N GLU A 97 -0.07 -2.74 10.86
CA GLU A 97 0.60 -1.44 10.92
C GLU A 97 0.48 -0.77 12.28
N ILE A 98 1.42 0.12 12.56
CA ILE A 98 1.48 0.95 13.76
C ILE A 98 1.46 2.41 13.33
N ASP A 99 0.57 3.20 13.93
CA ASP A 99 0.56 4.65 13.76
C ASP A 99 1.59 5.30 14.69
N LEU A 100 2.72 5.75 14.12
CA LEU A 100 3.78 6.41 14.89
C LEU A 100 3.36 7.77 15.43
N SER A 101 2.40 8.45 14.83
CA SER A 101 1.95 9.78 15.26
C SER A 101 1.30 9.77 16.65
N LYS A 102 0.79 8.62 17.09
CA LYS A 102 0.16 8.46 18.41
C LYS A 102 1.17 8.24 19.56
N PHE A 103 2.44 8.10 19.23
CA PHE A 103 3.50 7.93 20.20
C PHE A 103 4.45 9.13 20.13
N GLY A 104 4.88 9.65 21.24
CA GLY A 104 5.95 10.66 21.25
C GLY A 104 7.24 10.08 20.65
N MET A 105 8.07 10.96 20.06
CA MET A 105 9.39 10.56 19.53
C MET A 105 10.20 9.79 20.57
N HIS A 106 10.85 8.70 20.12
CA HIS A 106 11.67 7.83 20.97
C HIS A 106 10.94 7.18 22.16
N ASN A 107 9.61 7.06 22.09
CA ASN A 107 8.84 6.39 23.13
C ASN A 107 9.20 4.88 23.17
N PRO A 108 9.75 4.34 24.28
CA PRO A 108 10.16 2.94 24.38
C PRO A 108 8.98 1.96 24.24
N ARG A 109 7.75 2.40 24.51
CA ARG A 109 6.55 1.57 24.31
C ARG A 109 6.34 1.18 22.87
N VAL A 110 6.78 2.00 21.90
CA VAL A 110 6.64 1.69 20.47
C VAL A 110 7.42 0.43 20.10
N LEU A 111 8.62 0.24 20.66
CA LEU A 111 9.40 -0.99 20.47
C LEU A 111 8.64 -2.22 20.99
N GLN A 112 7.99 -2.11 22.14
CA GLN A 112 7.18 -3.19 22.70
C GLN A 112 5.94 -3.47 21.83
N VAL A 113 5.25 -2.42 21.37
CA VAL A 113 4.11 -2.54 20.45
C VAL A 113 4.55 -3.16 19.12
N MET A 114 5.70 -2.73 18.58
CA MET A 114 6.26 -3.30 17.34
C MET A 114 6.52 -4.81 17.50
N ARG A 115 7.09 -5.23 18.60
CA ARG A 115 7.33 -6.65 18.92
C ARG A 115 6.01 -7.43 18.99
N LEU A 116 5.00 -6.87 19.70
CA LEU A 116 3.70 -7.50 19.85
C LEU A 116 2.98 -7.67 18.51
N VAL A 117 2.97 -6.60 17.69
CA VAL A 117 2.34 -6.58 16.39
C VAL A 117 3.04 -7.54 15.41
N ALA A 118 4.38 -7.61 15.44
CA ALA A 118 5.15 -8.58 14.66
C ALA A 118 4.82 -10.03 15.04
N ARG A 119 4.71 -10.34 16.33
CA ARG A 119 4.30 -11.67 16.81
C ARG A 119 2.87 -12.02 16.34
N ALA A 120 1.95 -11.06 16.41
CA ALA A 120 0.58 -11.25 15.92
C ALA A 120 0.58 -11.50 14.40
N ASN A 121 1.36 -10.72 13.62
CA ASN A 121 1.47 -10.89 12.17
C ASN A 121 2.10 -12.24 11.79
N TYR A 122 3.11 -12.70 12.54
CA TYR A 122 3.65 -14.05 12.33
C TYR A 122 2.55 -15.12 12.53
N ARG A 123 1.72 -14.99 13.57
CA ARG A 123 0.62 -15.93 13.82
C ARG A 123 -0.42 -15.94 12.71
N GLN A 124 -0.64 -14.85 12.00
CA GLN A 124 -1.50 -14.81 10.82
C GLN A 124 -0.98 -15.73 9.70
N THR A 125 0.33 -15.98 9.63
CA THR A 125 0.90 -16.94 8.67
C THR A 125 0.68 -18.40 9.05
N CYS A 126 0.18 -18.68 10.26
CA CYS A 126 -0.02 -20.05 10.76
C CYS A 126 -1.40 -20.63 10.44
N VAL A 127 -2.19 -19.94 9.60
CA VAL A 127 -3.51 -20.44 9.17
C VAL A 127 -3.33 -21.68 8.31
N ASP A 128 -4.12 -22.71 8.61
CA ASP A 128 -4.18 -23.92 7.79
C ASP A 128 -5.18 -23.73 6.64
N PHE A 129 -4.70 -23.82 5.41
CA PHE A 129 -5.52 -23.68 4.20
C PHE A 129 -5.92 -25.03 3.58
N ARG A 130 -5.74 -26.14 4.29
CA ARG A 130 -6.07 -27.50 3.81
C ARG A 130 -7.52 -27.91 4.11
N ASP A 131 -8.40 -26.95 4.20
CA ASP A 131 -9.85 -27.14 4.44
C ASP A 131 -10.65 -27.58 3.18
N GLY A 132 -9.97 -27.65 2.03
CA GLY A 132 -10.57 -28.02 0.74
C GLY A 132 -11.18 -26.84 -0.04
N VAL A 133 -11.14 -25.62 0.49
CA VAL A 133 -11.61 -24.41 -0.20
C VAL A 133 -10.56 -23.88 -1.17
N LEU A 134 -9.30 -23.85 -0.74
CA LEU A 134 -8.17 -23.40 -1.57
C LEU A 134 -7.38 -24.58 -2.13
N GLN A 135 -6.61 -24.32 -3.20
CA GLN A 135 -5.72 -25.32 -3.75
C GLN A 135 -4.58 -25.65 -2.75
N PRO A 136 -4.09 -26.87 -2.67
CA PRO A 136 -3.03 -27.27 -1.74
C PRO A 136 -1.75 -26.43 -1.87
N SER A 137 -1.41 -25.96 -3.08
CA SER A 137 -0.27 -25.08 -3.35
C SER A 137 -0.28 -23.78 -2.53
N TRP A 138 -1.45 -23.28 -2.14
CA TRP A 138 -1.56 -22.09 -1.30
C TRP A 138 -1.03 -22.33 0.10
N HIS A 139 -1.33 -23.51 0.67
CA HIS A 139 -0.81 -23.88 1.98
C HIS A 139 0.70 -24.08 1.94
N GLU A 140 1.19 -24.81 0.94
CA GLU A 140 2.62 -25.09 0.76
C GLU A 140 3.42 -23.81 0.55
N THR A 141 2.95 -22.90 -0.28
CA THR A 141 3.58 -21.61 -0.53
C THR A 141 3.61 -20.76 0.74
N ASN A 142 2.49 -20.68 1.47
CA ASN A 142 2.42 -19.94 2.73
C ASN A 142 3.35 -20.53 3.79
N ASP A 143 3.40 -21.86 3.92
CA ASP A 143 4.24 -22.53 4.89
C ASP A 143 5.74 -22.33 4.60
N TYR A 144 6.11 -22.32 3.33
CA TYR A 144 7.48 -22.02 2.89
C TYR A 144 7.88 -20.56 3.08
N LEU A 145 7.03 -19.61 2.70
CA LEU A 145 7.36 -18.20 2.67
C LEU A 145 7.09 -17.47 3.99
N ARG A 146 5.98 -17.78 4.66
CA ARG A 146 5.52 -17.09 5.88
C ARG A 146 5.66 -15.58 5.77
N LEU A 147 5.17 -15.01 4.66
CA LEU A 147 5.32 -13.58 4.40
C LEU A 147 4.57 -12.76 5.44
N MET A 148 5.30 -11.90 6.09
CA MET A 148 4.81 -10.88 6.99
C MET A 148 4.93 -9.51 6.33
N GLY A 149 4.11 -8.57 6.78
CA GLY A 149 4.14 -7.20 6.32
C GLY A 149 3.88 -6.25 7.48
N VAL A 150 4.83 -6.16 8.40
CA VAL A 150 4.76 -5.18 9.50
C VAL A 150 5.14 -3.81 8.95
N GLY A 151 4.15 -2.91 8.93
CA GLY A 151 4.29 -1.55 8.43
C GLY A 151 4.13 -0.50 9.52
N ILE A 152 4.45 0.72 9.16
CA ILE A 152 4.23 1.91 9.98
C ILE A 152 3.51 2.96 9.15
N THR A 153 2.68 3.75 9.80
CA THR A 153 1.97 4.89 9.20
C THR A 153 2.13 6.13 10.08
N GLY A 154 1.67 7.29 9.64
CA GLY A 154 1.86 8.52 10.40
C GLY A 154 3.31 9.03 10.40
N ILE A 155 4.13 8.61 9.45
CA ILE A 155 5.56 8.95 9.38
C ILE A 155 5.74 10.45 9.17
N ALA A 156 5.01 11.07 8.25
CA ALA A 156 5.11 12.50 7.98
C ALA A 156 4.74 13.35 9.21
N ALA A 157 3.78 12.87 10.03
CA ALA A 157 3.37 13.53 11.28
C ALA A 157 4.37 13.29 12.42
N ALA A 158 4.93 12.08 12.53
CA ALA A 158 5.87 11.70 13.59
C ALA A 158 7.31 12.16 13.31
N ASN A 159 7.68 12.30 12.04
CA ASN A 159 9.03 12.67 11.58
C ASN A 159 10.17 11.90 12.30
N PRO A 160 10.18 10.56 12.27
CA PRO A 160 11.14 9.75 13.01
C PRO A 160 12.54 9.84 12.42
N SER A 161 13.58 9.69 13.28
CA SER A 161 14.95 9.55 12.78
C SER A 161 15.17 8.19 12.12
N ARG A 162 16.19 8.11 11.26
CA ARG A 162 16.59 6.86 10.60
C ARG A 162 16.95 5.78 11.63
N GLU A 163 17.72 6.14 12.66
CA GLU A 163 18.13 5.22 13.71
C GLU A 163 16.93 4.64 14.46
N TYR A 164 15.89 5.46 14.67
CA TYR A 164 14.66 4.99 15.30
C TYR A 164 13.89 4.02 14.39
N LEU A 165 13.80 4.30 13.08
CA LEU A 165 13.21 3.37 12.11
C LEU A 165 13.99 2.04 12.04
N GLU A 166 15.32 2.09 12.07
CA GLU A 166 16.17 0.90 12.10
C GLU A 166 15.94 0.07 13.38
N ALA A 167 15.79 0.73 14.52
CA ALA A 167 15.47 0.06 15.80
C ALA A 167 14.08 -0.61 15.76
N LEU A 168 13.07 0.04 15.19
CA LEU A 168 11.73 -0.52 15.02
C LEU A 168 11.77 -1.75 14.09
N ARG A 169 12.52 -1.65 13.00
CA ARG A 169 12.73 -2.78 12.07
C ARG A 169 13.41 -3.95 12.76
N ALA A 170 14.47 -3.71 13.52
CA ALA A 170 15.16 -4.75 14.27
C ALA A 170 14.20 -5.43 15.27
N ALA A 171 13.44 -4.65 16.05
CA ALA A 171 12.47 -5.18 17.01
C ALA A 171 11.41 -6.08 16.36
N ALA A 172 10.93 -5.72 15.16
CA ALA A 172 9.98 -6.55 14.40
C ALA A 172 10.60 -7.87 13.95
N HIS A 173 11.84 -7.83 13.42
CA HIS A 173 12.56 -9.02 12.97
C HIS A 173 12.89 -9.98 14.13
N ASP A 174 13.35 -9.46 15.25
CA ASP A 174 13.68 -10.27 16.43
C ASP A 174 12.41 -10.95 16.99
N ALA A 175 11.33 -10.19 17.12
CA ALA A 175 10.06 -10.73 17.62
C ALA A 175 9.45 -11.78 16.70
N ALA A 176 9.61 -11.62 15.37
CA ALA A 176 9.17 -12.62 14.41
C ALA A 176 9.98 -13.93 14.52
N ARG A 177 11.30 -13.84 14.73
CA ARG A 177 12.17 -15.01 14.95
C ARG A 177 11.82 -15.72 16.25
N GLU A 178 11.72 -14.98 17.35
CA GLU A 178 11.31 -15.55 18.66
C GLU A 178 9.97 -16.27 18.55
N MET A 179 9.00 -15.70 17.83
CA MET A 179 7.69 -16.33 17.64
C MET A 179 7.80 -17.63 16.84
N ALA A 180 8.66 -17.65 15.81
CA ALA A 180 8.94 -18.85 15.02
C ALA A 180 9.57 -19.95 15.89
N ASP A 181 10.55 -19.59 16.70
CA ASP A 181 11.22 -20.52 17.64
C ASP A 181 10.23 -21.09 18.67
N GLU A 182 9.39 -20.24 19.28
CA GLU A 182 8.36 -20.67 20.24
C GLU A 182 7.36 -21.66 19.64
N LEU A 183 7.05 -21.52 18.33
CA LEU A 183 6.09 -22.37 17.65
C LEU A 183 6.77 -23.59 16.96
N GLY A 184 8.10 -23.64 16.90
CA GLY A 184 8.85 -24.66 16.17
C GLY A 184 8.60 -24.60 14.66
N LEU A 185 8.40 -23.41 14.08
CA LEU A 185 8.07 -23.17 12.68
C LEU A 185 9.18 -22.44 11.93
N PRO A 186 9.20 -22.52 10.57
CA PRO A 186 10.19 -21.81 9.76
C PRO A 186 10.18 -20.30 9.94
N TYR A 187 11.33 -19.65 9.82
CA TYR A 187 11.43 -18.19 9.83
C TYR A 187 10.73 -17.57 8.60
N ALA A 188 10.05 -16.44 8.85
CA ALA A 188 9.46 -15.63 7.79
C ALA A 188 10.53 -15.14 6.80
N LYS A 189 10.28 -15.28 5.50
CA LYS A 189 11.19 -14.82 4.43
C LYS A 189 11.21 -13.29 4.31
N ALA A 190 10.11 -12.62 4.64
CA ALA A 190 10.01 -11.18 4.76
C ALA A 190 9.20 -10.81 6.00
N VAL A 191 9.57 -9.73 6.69
CA VAL A 191 8.95 -9.32 7.96
C VAL A 191 8.35 -7.92 7.88
N THR A 192 9.06 -6.96 7.32
CA THR A 192 8.65 -5.55 7.29
C THR A 192 8.37 -5.08 5.87
N THR A 193 7.45 -4.13 5.74
CA THR A 193 7.09 -3.53 4.45
C THR A 193 6.74 -2.05 4.59
N VAL A 194 6.78 -1.33 3.47
CA VAL A 194 6.22 0.03 3.37
C VAL A 194 4.78 -0.08 2.90
N LYS A 195 3.86 -0.04 3.85
CA LYS A 195 2.43 -0.15 3.57
C LYS A 195 1.85 1.20 3.13
N PRO A 196 1.02 1.27 2.07
CA PRO A 196 0.38 2.53 1.66
C PRO A 196 -0.67 3.05 2.63
N SER A 197 -1.28 2.20 3.47
CA SER A 197 -2.17 2.55 4.58
C SER A 197 -3.36 3.45 4.23
N GLY A 198 -4.04 3.25 3.10
CA GLY A 198 -5.14 4.09 2.67
C GLY A 198 -6.28 4.21 3.70
N THR A 199 -7.11 3.18 3.83
CA THR A 199 -8.30 3.21 4.71
C THR A 199 -7.94 3.24 6.20
N LEU A 200 -6.95 2.45 6.65
CA LEU A 200 -6.60 2.38 8.06
C LEU A 200 -6.04 3.71 8.59
N SER A 201 -5.22 4.42 7.82
CA SER A 201 -4.73 5.74 8.21
C SER A 201 -5.87 6.73 8.44
N LYS A 202 -6.94 6.66 7.65
CA LYS A 202 -8.14 7.51 7.85
C LYS A 202 -8.89 7.15 9.13
N VAL A 203 -9.06 5.85 9.41
CA VAL A 203 -9.66 5.38 10.68
C VAL A 203 -8.84 5.84 11.89
N MET A 204 -7.51 5.83 11.77
CA MET A 204 -6.60 6.26 12.82
C MET A 204 -6.39 7.80 12.88
N SER A 205 -6.95 8.55 11.94
CA SER A 205 -6.78 10.00 11.80
C SER A 205 -5.30 10.40 11.74
N THR A 206 -4.56 9.80 10.82
CA THR A 206 -3.14 10.02 10.62
C THR A 206 -2.77 10.11 9.14
N THR A 207 -1.50 10.44 8.84
CA THR A 207 -1.00 10.52 7.47
C THR A 207 -0.78 9.13 6.87
N GLU A 208 -1.01 9.00 5.57
CA GLU A 208 -0.89 7.74 4.83
C GLU A 208 0.58 7.39 4.55
N GLY A 209 0.91 6.10 4.66
CA GLY A 209 2.20 5.58 4.24
C GLY A 209 3.40 6.37 4.77
N VAL A 210 4.34 6.66 3.87
CA VAL A 210 5.59 7.37 4.20
C VAL A 210 5.64 8.79 3.63
N HIS A 211 4.72 9.13 2.72
CA HIS A 211 4.74 10.42 2.02
C HIS A 211 4.07 11.54 2.81
N LYS A 212 4.51 12.76 2.55
CA LYS A 212 3.91 13.98 3.10
C LYS A 212 2.58 14.24 2.38
N PRO A 213 1.49 14.59 3.10
CA PRO A 213 0.22 14.96 2.48
C PRO A 213 0.35 16.13 1.52
N LEU A 214 -0.55 16.25 0.55
CA LEU A 214 -0.55 17.34 -0.44
C LEU A 214 -0.67 18.73 0.19
N GLY A 215 -1.37 18.84 1.32
CA GLY A 215 -1.55 20.09 2.03
C GLY A 215 -2.04 19.87 3.46
N LYS A 216 -1.98 20.94 4.25
CA LYS A 216 -2.42 20.93 5.65
C LYS A 216 -3.93 20.64 5.76
N TYR A 217 -4.72 21.23 4.89
CA TYR A 217 -6.16 21.03 4.81
C TYR A 217 -6.51 20.46 3.44
N ILE A 218 -7.12 19.30 3.41
CA ILE A 218 -7.55 18.64 2.19
C ILE A 218 -9.01 18.19 2.31
N PHE A 219 -9.68 18.05 1.17
CA PHE A 219 -10.99 17.42 1.09
C PHE A 219 -10.82 15.99 0.60
N ASN A 220 -11.24 15.01 1.40
CA ASN A 220 -11.20 13.61 1.06
C ASN A 220 -12.59 13.17 0.59
N ASN A 221 -12.72 12.80 -0.67
CA ASN A 221 -13.97 12.35 -1.26
C ASN A 221 -14.05 10.83 -1.14
N VAL A 222 -15.06 10.35 -0.42
CA VAL A 222 -15.29 8.92 -0.19
C VAL A 222 -16.60 8.51 -0.87
N LYS A 223 -16.52 7.43 -1.64
CA LYS A 223 -17.66 6.85 -2.35
C LYS A 223 -18.41 5.89 -1.43
N PHE A 224 -19.72 6.05 -1.36
CA PHE A 224 -20.66 5.18 -0.65
C PHE A 224 -21.73 4.68 -1.62
N SER A 225 -22.30 3.50 -1.33
CA SER A 225 -23.57 3.14 -1.96
C SER A 225 -24.68 4.10 -1.56
N ILE A 226 -25.60 4.43 -2.47
CA ILE A 226 -26.79 5.25 -2.12
C ILE A 226 -27.66 4.59 -1.04
N HIS A 227 -27.55 3.27 -0.88
CA HIS A 227 -28.27 2.47 0.12
C HIS A 227 -27.52 2.35 1.46
N ASP A 228 -26.32 2.94 1.57
CA ASP A 228 -25.56 2.88 2.82
C ASP A 228 -26.26 3.71 3.89
N PRO A 229 -26.59 3.13 5.05
CA PRO A 229 -27.31 3.81 6.12
C PRO A 229 -26.53 4.98 6.74
N LEU A 230 -25.22 5.07 6.50
CA LEU A 230 -24.39 6.21 6.92
C LEU A 230 -24.65 7.47 6.09
N VAL A 231 -25.05 7.36 4.84
CA VAL A 231 -25.22 8.50 3.93
C VAL A 231 -26.26 9.52 4.48
N PRO A 232 -27.47 9.12 4.87
CA PRO A 232 -28.43 10.06 5.47
C PRO A 232 -27.93 10.68 6.78
N ALA A 233 -27.23 9.93 7.60
CA ALA A 233 -26.67 10.41 8.86
C ALA A 233 -25.57 11.47 8.60
N LEU A 234 -24.66 11.23 7.66
CA LEU A 234 -23.62 12.16 7.25
C LEU A 234 -24.22 13.45 6.65
N ALA A 235 -25.25 13.33 5.81
CA ALA A 235 -25.96 14.48 5.26
C ALA A 235 -26.61 15.33 6.38
N THR A 236 -27.24 14.70 7.37
CA THR A 236 -27.83 15.37 8.53
C THR A 236 -26.74 16.04 9.39
N ALA A 237 -25.58 15.44 9.50
CA ALA A 237 -24.41 16.01 10.20
C ALA A 237 -23.74 17.17 9.43
N GLY A 238 -24.22 17.52 8.23
CA GLY A 238 -23.75 18.66 7.45
C GLY A 238 -22.57 18.35 6.53
N TYR A 239 -22.20 17.07 6.33
CA TYR A 239 -21.18 16.71 5.36
C TYR A 239 -21.69 16.95 3.94
N ARG A 240 -20.86 17.60 3.12
CA ARG A 240 -21.16 17.77 1.70
C ARG A 240 -21.26 16.42 1.02
N ASN A 241 -22.34 16.19 0.30
CA ASN A 241 -22.54 14.98 -0.49
C ASN A 241 -23.13 15.33 -1.86
N PHE A 242 -22.82 14.49 -2.85
CA PHE A 242 -23.33 14.63 -4.22
C PHE A 242 -23.32 13.28 -4.92
N LYS A 243 -24.20 13.12 -5.91
CA LYS A 243 -24.27 11.90 -6.70
C LYS A 243 -22.95 11.69 -7.45
N ASP A 244 -22.47 10.43 -7.52
CA ASP A 244 -21.33 10.10 -8.35
C ASP A 244 -21.68 10.33 -9.83
N PRO A 245 -20.93 11.14 -10.59
CA PRO A 245 -21.23 11.43 -11.99
C PRO A 245 -21.07 10.22 -12.92
N TYR A 246 -20.43 9.14 -12.44
CA TYR A 246 -20.11 7.94 -13.22
C TYR A 246 -20.83 6.68 -12.72
N ASP A 247 -21.59 6.76 -11.62
CA ASP A 247 -22.22 5.60 -11.01
C ASP A 247 -23.52 6.03 -10.31
N ASP A 248 -24.64 5.65 -10.91
CA ASP A 248 -25.97 6.03 -10.44
C ASP A 248 -26.33 5.47 -9.07
N ASP A 249 -25.68 4.37 -8.66
CA ASP A 249 -25.91 3.71 -7.38
C ASP A 249 -24.94 4.19 -6.28
N SER A 250 -24.20 5.28 -6.54
CA SER A 250 -23.22 5.81 -5.61
C SER A 250 -23.37 7.29 -5.30
N VAL A 251 -23.00 7.62 -4.07
CA VAL A 251 -22.91 8.99 -3.54
C VAL A 251 -21.50 9.25 -3.05
N ILE A 252 -20.95 10.41 -3.37
CA ILE A 252 -19.65 10.87 -2.88
C ILE A 252 -19.90 11.77 -1.68
N VAL A 253 -19.29 11.47 -0.55
CA VAL A 253 -19.30 12.32 0.66
C VAL A 253 -17.91 12.92 0.84
N THR A 254 -17.87 14.24 1.03
CA THR A 254 -16.63 14.99 1.20
C THR A 254 -16.31 15.17 2.69
N PHE A 255 -15.15 14.70 3.11
CA PHE A 255 -14.64 14.85 4.48
C PHE A 255 -13.50 15.86 4.50
N PRO A 256 -13.59 16.94 5.29
CA PRO A 256 -12.44 17.79 5.55
C PRO A 256 -11.43 17.05 6.43
N VAL A 257 -10.16 17.10 6.05
CA VAL A 257 -9.05 16.50 6.78
C VAL A 257 -8.02 17.57 7.10
N ALA A 258 -7.58 17.62 8.35
CA ALA A 258 -6.51 18.50 8.82
C ALA A 258 -5.26 17.69 9.21
N ASN A 259 -4.12 18.05 8.64
CA ASN A 259 -2.82 17.45 8.92
C ASN A 259 -1.99 18.40 9.82
N GLU A 260 -2.52 18.74 11.00
CA GLU A 260 -1.98 19.81 11.87
C GLU A 260 -0.58 19.52 12.42
N THR A 261 -0.22 18.26 12.57
CA THR A 261 1.09 17.85 13.13
C THR A 261 2.18 17.76 12.07
N VAL A 262 1.84 17.84 10.78
CA VAL A 262 2.79 17.79 9.68
C VAL A 262 3.39 19.19 9.46
N LYS A 263 4.70 19.26 9.27
CA LYS A 263 5.37 20.50 8.89
C LYS A 263 5.26 20.69 7.38
N PHE A 264 4.66 21.80 6.99
CA PHE A 264 4.54 22.22 5.60
C PHE A 264 5.49 23.39 5.30
N ASP A 265 5.78 23.55 4.02
CA ASP A 265 6.47 24.72 3.50
C ASP A 265 5.46 25.87 3.33
N VAL A 266 5.93 27.11 3.42
CA VAL A 266 5.05 28.28 3.23
C VAL A 266 5.43 28.95 1.91
N VAL A 267 4.50 28.94 0.96
CA VAL A 267 4.61 29.63 -0.33
C VAL A 267 3.47 30.65 -0.41
N ASP A 268 3.82 31.92 -0.57
CA ASP A 268 2.86 33.03 -0.64
C ASP A 268 1.85 33.06 0.53
N GLY A 269 2.32 32.69 1.73
CA GLY A 269 1.49 32.64 2.93
C GLY A 269 0.59 31.41 3.07
N VAL A 270 0.70 30.44 2.16
CA VAL A 270 -0.07 29.17 2.18
C VAL A 270 0.85 28.01 2.55
N GLU A 271 0.39 27.17 3.48
CA GLU A 271 1.10 25.94 3.87
C GLU A 271 0.85 24.83 2.84
N VAL A 272 1.89 24.47 2.08
CA VAL A 272 1.84 23.51 0.97
C VAL A 272 2.96 22.48 1.07
N ASN A 273 2.77 21.34 0.41
CA ASN A 273 3.85 20.39 0.18
C ASN A 273 4.55 20.70 -1.14
N ILE A 274 5.82 21.07 -1.09
CA ILE A 274 6.66 21.31 -2.28
C ILE A 274 7.68 20.19 -2.51
N GLU A 275 7.68 19.14 -1.68
CA GLU A 275 8.56 17.99 -1.88
C GLU A 275 8.22 17.28 -3.19
N SER A 276 9.23 17.06 -4.02
CA SER A 276 9.07 16.25 -5.21
C SER A 276 9.01 14.76 -4.85
N ALA A 277 8.51 13.93 -5.77
CA ALA A 277 8.52 12.48 -5.60
C ALA A 277 9.96 11.89 -5.49
N VAL A 278 10.98 12.67 -5.90
CA VAL A 278 12.40 12.27 -5.77
C VAL A 278 12.94 12.58 -4.37
N ASP A 279 12.41 13.61 -3.70
CA ASP A 279 12.86 14.03 -2.37
C ASP A 279 12.29 13.08 -1.28
N GLN A 280 11.16 12.46 -1.54
CA GLN A 280 10.52 11.46 -0.68
C GLN A 280 11.17 10.07 -0.82
#